data_6b492627f63edaadd84a6ae7d2ee2e87
#
_entry.id   6b492627f63edaadd84a6ae7d2ee2e87
#
_cell.length_a   1.000
_cell.length_b   1.000
_cell.length_c   1.000
_cell.angle_alpha   90.00
_cell.angle_beta   90.00
_cell.angle_gamma   90.00
#
_symmetry.space_group_name_H-M   'P 1'
#
loop_
_entity.id
_entity.type
_entity.pdbx_description
1 polymer ?
#
loop_
_entity_poly.entity_id
_entity_poly.type
_entity_poly.pdbx_seq_one_letter_code
_entity_poly.pdbx_strand_id
1 'polypeptide(L)'
;MNLPAATATTADAVSTLLDADRLSELLDQPVRADRLRIKPNVSVLVSLTERSTGLTSGWARLLWPVSHSKAAQAERLAASLGLDQAPVTRGADGDLLLQSGPVHTDPKLAEPMAGAARQGVLGPWKAGDVLRYNPSRRLVLRDGSTVLRIRTRPGDPADDVHRALAELLPVPRLLDSESVARCQGHVSIQQWCGDTNLAELVDARTAEHTTSEVVSETAAGATRRVGALLAELHSCVEALKPELVDRLPRRHPDPRDLAEVHARQLDSLDPDLARRVRAVGGML
;
A
#
# COMPACT_ATOMS: atom_id res chain seq x y z
N MET A 1 6.83 -29.17 2.46
CA MET A 1 6.73 -27.70 2.66
C MET A 1 6.93 -27.44 4.15
N ASN A 2 8.05 -26.79 4.53
CA ASN A 2 8.34 -26.51 5.95
C ASN A 2 8.05 -25.04 6.26
N LEU A 3 6.88 -24.78 6.82
CA LEU A 3 6.58 -23.48 7.44
C LEU A 3 7.39 -23.31 8.74
N PRO A 4 7.67 -22.08 9.16
CA PRO A 4 8.25 -21.84 10.48
C PRO A 4 7.34 -22.39 11.59
N ALA A 5 7.94 -23.00 12.60
CA ALA A 5 7.20 -23.48 13.77
C ALA A 5 6.52 -22.35 14.53
N ALA A 6 5.53 -22.65 15.36
CA ALA A 6 4.85 -21.64 16.21
C ALA A 6 5.80 -20.86 17.13
N THR A 7 6.93 -21.46 17.48
CA THR A 7 8.01 -20.83 18.26
C THR A 7 8.90 -19.90 17.44
N ALA A 8 8.71 -19.83 16.10
CA ALA A 8 9.48 -18.94 15.25
C ALA A 8 9.29 -17.48 15.68
N THR A 9 10.38 -16.75 15.65
CA THR A 9 10.37 -15.31 15.95
C THR A 9 9.72 -14.52 14.82
N THR A 10 9.37 -13.28 15.12
CA THR A 10 8.90 -12.36 14.06
C THR A 10 9.97 -12.15 12.98
N ALA A 11 11.26 -12.19 13.34
CA ALA A 11 12.37 -12.08 12.39
C ALA A 11 12.41 -13.27 11.44
N ASP A 12 12.23 -14.50 11.94
CA ASP A 12 12.17 -15.71 11.10
C ASP A 12 11.02 -15.66 10.10
N ALA A 13 9.86 -15.19 10.55
CA ALA A 13 8.68 -15.02 9.69
C ALA A 13 8.90 -13.95 8.60
N VAL A 14 9.54 -12.84 8.96
CA VAL A 14 9.91 -11.78 8.01
C VAL A 14 10.94 -12.30 7.00
N SER A 15 12.00 -12.95 7.47
CA SER A 15 13.02 -13.56 6.60
C SER A 15 12.41 -14.57 5.63
N THR A 16 11.49 -15.41 6.12
CA THR A 16 10.76 -16.37 5.27
C THR A 16 9.96 -15.70 4.15
N LEU A 17 9.26 -14.60 4.44
CA LEU A 17 8.44 -13.89 3.44
C LEU A 17 9.26 -13.00 2.52
N LEU A 18 10.43 -12.52 2.95
CA LEU A 18 11.30 -11.68 2.12
C LEU A 18 12.28 -12.48 1.25
N ASP A 19 12.52 -13.74 1.58
CA ASP A 19 13.25 -14.66 0.71
C ASP A 19 12.35 -15.07 -0.47
N ALA A 20 12.66 -14.52 -1.65
CA ALA A 20 11.83 -14.68 -2.84
C ALA A 20 11.77 -16.13 -3.34
N ASP A 21 12.84 -16.92 -3.17
CA ASP A 21 12.88 -18.31 -3.61
C ASP A 21 12.03 -19.16 -2.68
N ARG A 22 12.22 -19.00 -1.37
CA ARG A 22 11.43 -19.69 -0.36
C ARG A 22 9.94 -19.31 -0.41
N LEU A 23 9.63 -18.04 -0.61
CA LEU A 23 8.25 -17.57 -0.77
C LEU A 23 7.60 -18.19 -2.01
N SER A 24 8.34 -18.26 -3.13
CA SER A 24 7.87 -18.86 -4.38
C SER A 24 7.59 -20.35 -4.20
N GLU A 25 8.47 -21.08 -3.50
CA GLU A 25 8.25 -22.48 -3.14
C GLU A 25 7.01 -22.67 -2.26
N LEU A 26 6.84 -21.85 -1.22
CA LEU A 26 5.71 -21.93 -0.29
C LEU A 26 4.38 -21.65 -0.99
N LEU A 27 4.35 -20.81 -1.99
CA LEU A 27 3.14 -20.41 -2.70
C LEU A 27 2.93 -21.17 -3.99
N ASP A 28 3.93 -21.92 -4.44
CA ASP A 28 3.96 -22.59 -5.76
C ASP A 28 3.72 -21.60 -6.91
N GLN A 29 4.36 -20.43 -6.80
CA GLN A 29 4.24 -19.32 -7.76
C GLN A 29 5.52 -18.49 -7.76
N PRO A 30 6.02 -18.03 -8.93
CA PRO A 30 7.24 -17.22 -9.02
C PRO A 30 6.99 -15.77 -8.58
N VAL A 31 6.94 -15.54 -7.27
CA VAL A 31 6.63 -14.24 -6.67
C VAL A 31 7.73 -13.73 -5.75
N ARG A 32 7.66 -12.45 -5.44
CA ARG A 32 8.44 -11.80 -4.38
C ARG A 32 7.55 -10.90 -3.53
N ALA A 33 7.97 -10.65 -2.30
CA ALA A 33 7.33 -9.66 -1.45
C ALA A 33 7.75 -8.23 -1.84
N ASP A 34 6.79 -7.28 -1.84
CA ASP A 34 7.05 -5.85 -2.07
C ASP A 34 6.76 -5.02 -0.81
N ARG A 35 5.56 -5.07 -0.29
CA ARG A 35 5.12 -4.29 0.88
C ARG A 35 5.04 -5.20 2.09
N LEU A 36 5.62 -4.75 3.20
CA LEU A 36 5.65 -5.50 4.45
C LEU A 36 4.86 -4.76 5.54
N ARG A 37 4.07 -5.53 6.28
CA ARG A 37 3.39 -5.07 7.48
C ARG A 37 3.56 -6.09 8.60
N ILE A 38 4.12 -5.63 9.71
CA ILE A 38 4.44 -6.47 10.85
C ILE A 38 3.51 -6.14 12.01
N LYS A 39 2.99 -7.18 12.64
CA LYS A 39 2.44 -7.19 13.99
C LYS A 39 3.17 -8.29 14.76
N PRO A 40 4.14 -7.94 15.58
CA PRO A 40 4.99 -8.92 16.25
C PRO A 40 4.20 -10.03 16.93
N ASN A 41 4.57 -11.28 16.72
CA ASN A 41 3.95 -12.48 17.28
C ASN A 41 2.43 -12.61 17.01
N VAL A 42 1.91 -11.89 16.02
CA VAL A 42 0.49 -11.91 15.62
C VAL A 42 0.37 -12.21 14.14
N SER A 43 1.03 -11.43 13.30
CA SER A 43 0.99 -11.63 11.84
C SER A 43 2.06 -10.82 11.12
N VAL A 44 2.60 -11.38 10.06
CA VAL A 44 3.39 -10.67 9.05
C VAL A 44 2.64 -10.76 7.73
N LEU A 45 2.42 -9.64 7.06
CA LEU A 45 1.62 -9.52 5.85
C LEU A 45 2.45 -8.83 4.76
N VAL A 46 2.43 -9.37 3.55
CA VAL A 46 3.12 -8.81 2.38
C VAL A 46 2.19 -8.68 1.19
N SER A 47 2.45 -7.73 0.30
CA SER A 47 1.98 -7.79 -1.07
C SER A 47 2.89 -8.68 -1.89
N LEU A 48 2.31 -9.36 -2.86
CA LEU A 48 3.01 -10.22 -3.80
C LEU A 48 3.14 -9.53 -5.14
N THR A 49 4.32 -9.65 -5.71
CA THR A 49 4.65 -9.17 -7.05
C THR A 49 5.19 -10.34 -7.85
N GLU A 50 4.69 -10.57 -9.04
CA GLU A 50 5.20 -11.58 -9.95
C GLU A 50 6.65 -11.25 -10.37
N ARG A 51 7.54 -12.22 -10.31
CA ARG A 51 8.98 -12.00 -10.58
C ARG A 51 9.30 -11.65 -12.03
N SER A 52 8.52 -12.20 -12.96
CA SER A 52 8.74 -12.02 -14.40
C SER A 52 8.28 -10.66 -14.90
N THR A 53 7.12 -10.19 -14.43
CA THR A 53 6.46 -8.98 -14.94
C THR A 53 6.60 -7.78 -14.02
N GLY A 54 6.93 -7.99 -12.75
CA GLY A 54 6.89 -6.94 -11.73
C GLY A 54 5.49 -6.49 -11.33
N LEU A 55 4.44 -7.13 -11.84
CA LEU A 55 3.06 -6.76 -11.56
C LEU A 55 2.57 -7.32 -10.23
N THR A 56 1.68 -6.58 -9.59
CA THR A 56 1.03 -7.03 -8.35
C THR A 56 0.14 -8.24 -8.63
N SER A 57 0.39 -9.36 -7.94
CA SER A 57 -0.36 -10.62 -8.10
C SER A 57 -1.31 -10.91 -6.93
N GLY A 58 -1.00 -10.43 -5.72
CA GLY A 58 -1.83 -10.74 -4.56
C GLY A 58 -1.21 -10.34 -3.23
N TRP A 59 -1.53 -11.11 -2.22
CA TRP A 59 -1.04 -10.95 -0.86
C TRP A 59 -0.73 -12.30 -0.23
N ALA A 60 0.18 -12.29 0.76
CA ALA A 60 0.41 -13.43 1.64
C ALA A 60 0.61 -12.94 3.08
N ARG A 61 0.24 -13.77 4.05
CA ARG A 61 0.47 -13.52 5.46
C ARG A 61 0.84 -14.77 6.21
N LEU A 62 1.74 -14.63 7.17
CA LEU A 62 1.97 -15.62 8.23
C LEU A 62 1.18 -15.20 9.47
N LEU A 63 0.49 -16.15 10.07
CA LEU A 63 -0.36 -15.97 11.25
C LEU A 63 0.14 -16.86 12.38
N TRP A 64 0.38 -16.28 13.55
CA TRP A 64 0.61 -17.01 14.77
C TRP A 64 -0.67 -17.65 15.30
N PRO A 65 -0.60 -18.68 16.16
CA PRO A 65 -1.78 -19.37 16.69
C PRO A 65 -2.85 -18.44 17.26
N VAL A 66 -2.45 -17.37 17.94
CA VAL A 66 -3.35 -16.31 18.48
C VAL A 66 -4.21 -15.64 17.40
N SER A 67 -3.87 -15.81 16.13
CA SER A 67 -4.51 -15.15 14.98
C SER A 67 -5.09 -16.13 13.95
N HIS A 68 -5.08 -17.44 14.20
CA HIS A 68 -5.56 -18.45 13.25
C HIS A 68 -7.03 -18.25 12.85
N SER A 69 -7.86 -17.77 13.79
CA SER A 69 -9.27 -17.44 13.50
C SER A 69 -9.45 -16.45 12.35
N LYS A 70 -8.45 -15.61 12.08
CA LYS A 70 -8.48 -14.67 10.95
C LYS A 70 -8.38 -15.36 9.58
N ALA A 71 -7.78 -16.56 9.52
CA ALA A 71 -7.72 -17.32 8.29
C ALA A 71 -9.12 -17.78 7.89
N ALA A 72 -9.82 -18.48 8.78
CA ALA A 72 -11.18 -18.93 8.55
C ALA A 72 -12.16 -17.75 8.32
N GLN A 73 -11.94 -16.61 8.98
CA GLN A 73 -12.74 -15.40 8.72
C GLN A 73 -12.58 -14.88 7.30
N ALA A 74 -11.37 -14.86 6.76
CA ALA A 74 -11.11 -14.41 5.40
C ALA A 74 -11.75 -15.35 4.36
N GLU A 75 -11.68 -16.66 4.58
CA GLU A 75 -12.33 -17.66 3.73
C GLU A 75 -13.85 -17.51 3.74
N ARG A 76 -14.46 -17.38 4.92
CA ARG A 76 -15.90 -17.12 5.04
C ARG A 76 -16.33 -15.82 4.37
N LEU A 77 -15.52 -14.76 4.49
CA LEU A 77 -15.80 -13.49 3.82
C LEU A 77 -15.79 -13.68 2.30
N ALA A 78 -14.77 -14.32 1.76
CA ALA A 78 -14.68 -14.60 0.31
C ALA A 78 -15.90 -15.37 -0.18
N ALA A 79 -16.28 -16.43 0.55
CA ALA A 79 -17.48 -17.22 0.25
C ALA A 79 -18.78 -16.38 0.31
N SER A 80 -18.94 -15.52 1.35
CA SER A 80 -20.12 -14.66 1.50
C SER A 80 -20.23 -13.60 0.41
N LEU A 81 -19.11 -13.19 -0.18
CA LEU A 81 -19.06 -12.23 -1.28
C LEU A 81 -19.19 -12.91 -2.66
N GLY A 82 -19.23 -14.24 -2.71
CA GLY A 82 -19.32 -15.01 -3.96
C GLY A 82 -18.08 -14.85 -4.84
N LEU A 83 -16.89 -14.70 -4.23
CA LEU A 83 -15.65 -14.56 -4.99
C LEU A 83 -15.27 -15.90 -5.64
N ASP A 84 -14.87 -15.87 -6.91
CA ASP A 84 -14.47 -17.03 -7.70
C ASP A 84 -13.27 -17.79 -7.09
N GLN A 85 -12.45 -17.07 -6.32
CA GLN A 85 -11.30 -17.63 -5.64
C GLN A 85 -11.37 -17.29 -4.15
N ALA A 86 -11.10 -18.27 -3.32
CA ALA A 86 -10.92 -18.07 -1.88
C ALA A 86 -9.44 -17.94 -1.55
N PRO A 87 -9.09 -17.28 -0.44
CA PRO A 87 -7.73 -17.35 0.11
C PRO A 87 -7.36 -18.81 0.42
N VAL A 88 -6.13 -19.18 0.12
CA VAL A 88 -5.60 -20.51 0.42
C VAL A 88 -4.83 -20.46 1.72
N THR A 89 -5.17 -21.34 2.67
CA THR A 89 -4.48 -21.50 3.94
C THR A 89 -3.66 -22.79 3.94
N ARG A 90 -2.41 -22.71 4.37
CA ARG A 90 -1.46 -23.83 4.48
C ARG A 90 -0.82 -23.82 5.86
N GLY A 91 -0.57 -24.99 6.40
CA GLY A 91 0.05 -25.21 7.70
C GLY A 91 -0.75 -26.19 8.55
N ALA A 92 -0.16 -26.64 9.66
CA ALA A 92 -0.80 -27.52 10.64
C ALA A 92 -1.26 -26.70 11.86
N ASP A 93 -2.21 -27.27 12.59
CA ASP A 93 -2.62 -26.70 13.87
C ASP A 93 -1.44 -26.67 14.84
N GLY A 94 -1.27 -25.51 15.49
CA GLY A 94 -0.16 -25.29 16.41
C GLY A 94 1.08 -24.65 15.80
N ASP A 95 1.19 -24.60 14.45
CA ASP A 95 2.27 -23.92 13.72
C ASP A 95 1.85 -22.55 13.19
N LEU A 96 2.79 -21.84 12.56
CA LEU A 96 2.42 -20.67 11.78
C LEU A 96 1.56 -21.07 10.58
N LEU A 97 0.45 -20.38 10.35
CA LEU A 97 -0.35 -20.55 9.15
C LEU A 97 0.09 -19.55 8.08
N LEU A 98 0.37 -20.04 6.89
CA LEU A 98 0.53 -19.23 5.68
C LEU A 98 -0.83 -19.14 4.98
N GLN A 99 -1.34 -17.92 4.85
CA GLN A 99 -2.52 -17.65 4.03
C GLN A 99 -2.18 -16.69 2.90
N SER A 100 -2.68 -16.96 1.70
CA SER A 100 -2.45 -16.14 0.51
C SER A 100 -3.66 -16.09 -0.39
N GLY A 101 -3.70 -15.10 -1.26
CA GLY A 101 -4.74 -14.98 -2.26
C GLY A 101 -4.52 -13.81 -3.21
N PRO A 102 -5.28 -13.73 -4.30
CA PRO A 102 -5.26 -12.59 -5.21
C PRO A 102 -5.76 -11.31 -4.53
N VAL A 103 -5.49 -10.16 -5.11
CA VAL A 103 -5.79 -8.84 -4.52
C VAL A 103 -7.26 -8.70 -4.09
N HIS A 104 -8.20 -9.20 -4.91
CA HIS A 104 -9.63 -9.08 -4.64
C HIS A 104 -10.12 -9.91 -3.43
N THR A 105 -9.30 -10.83 -2.95
CA THR A 105 -9.58 -11.61 -1.73
C THR A 105 -8.90 -11.05 -0.48
N ASP A 106 -8.27 -9.86 -0.56
CA ASP A 106 -7.66 -9.23 0.61
C ASP A 106 -8.66 -9.14 1.78
N PRO A 107 -8.33 -9.66 2.96
CA PRO A 107 -9.29 -9.81 4.06
C PRO A 107 -9.99 -8.54 4.53
N LYS A 108 -9.46 -7.38 4.15
CA LYS A 108 -10.04 -6.08 4.53
C LYS A 108 -10.49 -5.24 3.34
N LEU A 109 -10.00 -5.53 2.14
CA LEU A 109 -10.37 -4.78 0.94
C LEU A 109 -11.44 -5.49 0.13
N ALA A 110 -11.65 -6.80 0.30
CA ALA A 110 -12.63 -7.58 -0.45
C ALA A 110 -14.03 -6.99 -0.36
N GLU A 111 -14.50 -6.64 0.84
CA GLU A 111 -15.84 -6.03 1.03
C GLU A 111 -15.95 -4.63 0.40
N PRO A 112 -15.04 -3.66 0.64
CA PRO A 112 -15.02 -2.39 -0.08
C PRO A 112 -14.95 -2.54 -1.61
N MET A 113 -14.18 -3.50 -2.13
CA MET A 113 -14.09 -3.77 -3.56
C MET A 113 -15.39 -4.32 -4.12
N ALA A 114 -15.99 -5.31 -3.45
CA ALA A 114 -17.29 -5.85 -3.82
C ALA A 114 -18.38 -4.77 -3.75
N GLY A 115 -18.33 -3.89 -2.75
CA GLY A 115 -19.21 -2.71 -2.65
C GLY A 115 -19.06 -1.78 -3.85
N ALA A 116 -17.83 -1.44 -4.23
CA ALA A 116 -17.54 -0.61 -5.38
C ALA A 116 -18.01 -1.24 -6.70
N ALA A 117 -17.83 -2.56 -6.85
CA ALA A 117 -18.30 -3.30 -8.01
C ALA A 117 -19.84 -3.28 -8.10
N ARG A 118 -20.55 -3.54 -7.00
CA ARG A 118 -22.03 -3.48 -6.94
C ARG A 118 -22.59 -2.10 -7.29
N GLN A 119 -21.84 -1.03 -7.01
CA GLN A 119 -22.23 0.34 -7.36
C GLN A 119 -21.79 0.74 -8.77
N GLY A 120 -21.18 -0.17 -9.55
CA GLY A 120 -20.68 0.12 -10.89
C GLY A 120 -19.48 1.06 -10.93
N VAL A 121 -18.81 1.26 -9.79
CA VAL A 121 -17.63 2.13 -9.65
C VAL A 121 -16.35 1.36 -9.98
N LEU A 122 -16.29 0.08 -9.65
CA LEU A 122 -15.18 -0.82 -9.99
C LEU A 122 -15.64 -1.76 -11.10
N GLY A 123 -15.11 -1.57 -12.31
CA GLY A 123 -15.25 -2.49 -13.42
C GLY A 123 -14.24 -3.66 -13.36
N PRO A 124 -14.21 -4.51 -14.40
CA PRO A 124 -13.15 -5.51 -14.56
C PRO A 124 -11.79 -4.83 -14.65
N TRP A 125 -10.81 -5.37 -13.96
CA TRP A 125 -9.44 -4.86 -13.94
C TRP A 125 -8.43 -6.00 -13.98
N LYS A 126 -7.18 -5.70 -14.34
CA LYS A 126 -6.07 -6.64 -14.44
C LYS A 126 -4.86 -6.16 -13.63
N ALA A 127 -3.88 -7.01 -13.43
CA ALA A 127 -2.68 -6.69 -12.65
C ALA A 127 -1.94 -5.43 -13.13
N GLY A 128 -1.92 -5.19 -14.46
CA GLY A 128 -1.32 -3.99 -15.05
C GLY A 128 -2.04 -2.68 -14.72
N ASP A 129 -3.28 -2.73 -14.26
CA ASP A 129 -4.04 -1.55 -13.85
C ASP A 129 -3.72 -1.13 -12.39
N VAL A 130 -3.03 -1.98 -11.64
CA VAL A 130 -2.68 -1.73 -10.23
C VAL A 130 -1.51 -0.76 -10.16
N LEU A 131 -1.80 0.49 -9.82
CA LEU A 131 -0.78 1.51 -9.59
C LEU A 131 -0.13 1.36 -8.20
N ARG A 132 -0.90 0.94 -7.21
CA ARG A 132 -0.40 0.72 -5.86
C ARG A 132 -1.30 -0.22 -5.08
N TYR A 133 -0.71 -1.20 -4.45
CA TYR A 133 -1.38 -2.07 -3.51
C TYR A 133 -0.67 -2.05 -2.15
N ASN A 134 -1.42 -1.77 -1.10
CA ASN A 134 -0.96 -1.85 0.28
C ASN A 134 -1.91 -2.78 1.03
N PRO A 135 -1.53 -4.04 1.25
CA PRO A 135 -2.43 -5.06 1.78
C PRO A 135 -3.13 -4.63 3.07
N SER A 136 -4.41 -4.94 3.15
CA SER A 136 -5.29 -4.59 4.26
C SER A 136 -5.37 -3.08 4.57
N ARG A 137 -5.06 -2.22 3.60
CA ARG A 137 -5.16 -0.76 3.74
C ARG A 137 -5.80 -0.09 2.54
N ARG A 138 -5.21 -0.24 1.35
CA ARG A 138 -5.70 0.43 0.14
C ARG A 138 -5.24 -0.25 -1.13
N LEU A 139 -6.06 -0.13 -2.14
CA LEU A 139 -5.77 -0.43 -3.53
C LEU A 139 -5.96 0.83 -4.37
N VAL A 140 -5.05 1.09 -5.29
CA VAL A 140 -5.13 2.20 -6.25
C VAL A 140 -5.04 1.59 -7.64
N LEU A 141 -6.05 1.83 -8.46
CA LEU A 141 -6.17 1.31 -9.81
C LEU A 141 -6.23 2.46 -10.80
N ARG A 142 -5.67 2.24 -11.98
CA ARG A 142 -5.95 3.07 -13.15
C ARG A 142 -7.12 2.45 -13.93
N ASP A 143 -8.09 3.26 -14.25
CA ASP A 143 -9.22 2.89 -15.11
C ASP A 143 -9.37 3.95 -16.21
N GLY A 144 -8.75 3.67 -17.36
CA GLY A 144 -8.69 4.61 -18.47
C GLY A 144 -8.08 5.96 -18.09
N SER A 145 -8.92 6.99 -18.06
CA SER A 145 -8.56 8.38 -17.71
C SER A 145 -8.78 8.70 -16.23
N THR A 146 -9.04 7.71 -15.39
CA THR A 146 -9.29 7.89 -13.95
C THR A 146 -8.39 7.04 -13.09
N VAL A 147 -8.25 7.44 -11.84
CA VAL A 147 -7.60 6.68 -10.78
C VAL A 147 -8.63 6.41 -9.70
N LEU A 148 -8.89 5.14 -9.47
CA LEU A 148 -9.75 4.65 -8.42
C LEU A 148 -8.92 4.29 -7.20
N ARG A 149 -9.27 4.82 -6.04
CA ARG A 149 -8.67 4.47 -4.74
C ARG A 149 -9.71 3.82 -3.86
N ILE A 150 -9.43 2.58 -3.44
CA ILE A 150 -10.26 1.81 -2.50
C ILE A 150 -9.50 1.68 -1.18
N ARG A 151 -10.17 1.89 -0.06
CA ARG A 151 -9.59 1.88 1.29
C ARG A 151 -10.44 1.10 2.27
N THR A 152 -9.75 0.58 3.30
CA THR A 152 -10.41 -0.18 4.38
C THR A 152 -11.09 0.71 5.41
N ARG A 153 -10.70 1.97 5.51
CA ARG A 153 -11.31 2.96 6.42
C ARG A 153 -12.08 3.97 5.59
N PRO A 154 -13.35 4.21 5.91
CA PRO A 154 -14.13 5.25 5.26
C PRO A 154 -13.68 6.64 5.70
N GLY A 155 -13.94 7.65 4.86
CA GLY A 155 -13.76 9.06 5.20
C GLY A 155 -12.31 9.44 5.49
N ASP A 156 -11.52 9.71 4.46
CA ASP A 156 -10.17 10.23 4.63
C ASP A 156 -10.23 11.76 4.65
N PRO A 157 -9.82 12.44 5.74
CA PRO A 157 -9.71 13.90 5.76
C PRO A 157 -8.90 14.46 4.60
N ALA A 158 -7.99 13.64 4.03
CA ALA A 158 -7.22 14.03 2.87
C ALA A 158 -8.07 14.28 1.62
N ASP A 159 -9.26 13.69 1.48
CA ASP A 159 -10.14 13.97 0.34
C ASP A 159 -10.74 15.38 0.42
N ASP A 160 -11.11 15.86 1.61
CA ASP A 160 -11.61 17.23 1.80
C ASP A 160 -10.50 18.26 1.57
N VAL A 161 -9.29 17.96 2.05
CA VAL A 161 -8.11 18.80 1.79
C VAL A 161 -7.77 18.81 0.30
N HIS A 162 -7.86 17.66 -0.36
CA HIS A 162 -7.63 17.55 -1.80
C HIS A 162 -8.63 18.41 -2.58
N ARG A 163 -9.92 18.39 -2.23
CA ARG A 163 -10.92 19.27 -2.86
C ARG A 163 -10.59 20.74 -2.67
N ALA A 164 -10.23 21.14 -1.45
CA ALA A 164 -9.85 22.52 -1.19
C ALA A 164 -8.59 22.94 -1.96
N LEU A 165 -7.59 22.07 -2.05
CA LEU A 165 -6.39 22.33 -2.84
C LEU A 165 -6.65 22.39 -4.33
N ALA A 166 -7.61 21.63 -4.85
CA ALA A 166 -7.98 21.65 -6.27
C ALA A 166 -8.62 22.98 -6.72
N GLU A 167 -9.07 23.83 -5.78
CA GLU A 167 -9.51 25.20 -6.04
C GLU A 167 -8.33 26.17 -6.19
N LEU A 168 -7.18 25.84 -5.62
CA LEU A 168 -6.01 26.72 -5.51
C LEU A 168 -4.84 26.29 -6.40
N LEU A 169 -4.73 24.98 -6.69
CA LEU A 169 -3.59 24.40 -7.37
C LEU A 169 -4.03 23.50 -8.54
N PRO A 170 -3.18 23.33 -9.56
CA PRO A 170 -3.44 22.43 -10.68
C PRO A 170 -3.23 20.95 -10.28
N VAL A 171 -3.98 20.47 -9.28
CA VAL A 171 -3.96 19.06 -8.87
C VAL A 171 -5.07 18.27 -9.55
N PRO A 172 -4.92 16.94 -9.75
CA PRO A 172 -5.97 16.11 -10.32
C PRO A 172 -7.25 16.22 -9.51
N ARG A 173 -8.37 16.54 -10.16
CA ARG A 173 -9.66 16.73 -9.46
C ARG A 173 -10.23 15.40 -8.99
N LEU A 174 -10.84 15.41 -7.81
CA LEU A 174 -11.71 14.34 -7.37
C LEU A 174 -13.02 14.39 -8.16
N LEU A 175 -13.46 13.21 -8.59
CA LEU A 175 -14.69 13.05 -9.36
C LEU A 175 -15.78 12.51 -8.41
N ASP A 176 -16.76 13.37 -8.13
CA ASP A 176 -17.88 13.00 -7.30
C ASP A 176 -19.02 12.44 -8.17
N SER A 177 -19.63 11.35 -7.71
CA SER A 177 -20.83 10.77 -8.31
C SER A 177 -21.69 10.14 -7.22
N GLU A 178 -22.96 9.93 -7.52
CA GLU A 178 -23.87 9.24 -6.61
C GLU A 178 -23.37 7.80 -6.29
N SER A 179 -22.85 7.10 -7.28
CA SER A 179 -22.25 5.77 -7.11
C SER A 179 -21.06 5.78 -6.15
N VAL A 180 -20.18 6.79 -6.24
CA VAL A 180 -19.05 6.97 -5.31
C VAL A 180 -19.56 7.26 -3.89
N ALA A 181 -20.57 8.13 -3.76
CA ALA A 181 -21.18 8.45 -2.46
C ALA A 181 -21.77 7.20 -1.79
N ARG A 182 -22.40 6.30 -2.55
CA ARG A 182 -22.93 5.02 -2.06
C ARG A 182 -21.85 4.06 -1.56
N CYS A 183 -20.60 4.27 -1.92
CA CYS A 183 -19.47 3.50 -1.37
C CYS A 183 -19.04 3.96 0.03
N GLN A 184 -19.83 4.82 0.69
CA GLN A 184 -19.69 5.20 2.12
C GLN A 184 -18.28 5.68 2.50
N GLY A 185 -17.60 6.40 1.61
CA GLY A 185 -16.26 6.93 1.84
C GLY A 185 -15.11 5.91 1.72
N HIS A 186 -15.40 4.66 1.36
CA HIS A 186 -14.36 3.67 1.06
C HIS A 186 -13.68 3.88 -0.29
N VAL A 187 -14.30 4.66 -1.17
CA VAL A 187 -13.84 4.89 -2.54
C VAL A 187 -13.68 6.37 -2.80
N SER A 188 -12.63 6.73 -3.51
CA SER A 188 -12.51 8.02 -4.20
C SER A 188 -11.99 7.81 -5.61
N ILE A 189 -12.47 8.62 -6.54
CA ILE A 189 -12.03 8.64 -7.92
C ILE A 189 -11.39 10.00 -8.19
N GLN A 190 -10.28 10.01 -8.90
CA GLN A 190 -9.65 11.23 -9.36
C GLN A 190 -9.32 11.12 -10.84
N GLN A 191 -9.20 12.24 -11.51
CA GLN A 191 -8.72 12.30 -12.88
C GLN A 191 -7.27 11.79 -12.95
N TRP A 192 -6.96 10.99 -13.97
CA TRP A 192 -5.58 10.66 -14.32
C TRP A 192 -4.92 11.85 -14.99
N CYS A 193 -3.76 12.25 -14.52
CA CYS A 193 -2.97 13.35 -15.08
C CYS A 193 -1.54 12.90 -15.33
N GLY A 194 -1.03 13.22 -16.51
CA GLY A 194 0.35 12.92 -16.93
C GLY A 194 0.51 11.50 -17.50
N ASP A 195 1.61 11.30 -18.19
CA ASP A 195 1.94 10.07 -18.91
C ASP A 195 2.99 9.22 -18.20
N THR A 196 3.76 9.84 -17.30
CA THR A 196 4.85 9.20 -16.57
C THR A 196 5.02 9.84 -15.19
N ASN A 197 5.78 9.21 -14.32
CA ASN A 197 6.17 9.75 -13.02
C ASN A 197 7.65 10.17 -13.01
N LEU A 198 8.03 10.95 -11.99
CA LEU A 198 9.40 11.47 -11.90
C LEU A 198 10.46 10.36 -11.78
N ALA A 199 10.15 9.23 -11.13
CA ALA A 199 11.07 8.09 -11.02
C ALA A 199 11.32 7.45 -12.38
N GLU A 200 10.27 7.20 -13.17
CA GLU A 200 10.40 6.67 -14.54
C GLU A 200 11.21 7.61 -15.43
N LEU A 201 11.07 8.93 -15.31
CA LEU A 201 11.86 9.90 -16.03
C LEU A 201 13.36 9.84 -15.65
N VAL A 202 13.66 9.53 -14.39
CA VAL A 202 15.03 9.38 -13.89
C VAL A 202 15.61 8.02 -14.30
N ASP A 203 14.82 6.94 -14.20
CA ASP A 203 15.24 5.57 -14.54
C ASP A 203 15.48 5.39 -16.05
N ALA A 204 14.66 6.01 -16.91
CA ALA A 204 14.87 6.06 -18.34
C ALA A 204 16.23 6.67 -18.70
N ARG A 205 16.74 7.59 -17.88
CA ARG A 205 18.07 8.20 -18.01
C ARG A 205 19.20 7.23 -17.67
N THR A 206 18.98 6.28 -16.77
CA THR A 206 19.99 5.28 -16.36
C THR A 206 20.05 4.10 -17.32
N ALA A 207 18.94 3.75 -17.97
CA ALA A 207 18.85 2.62 -18.89
C ALA A 207 19.40 2.96 -20.30
N GLU A 208 19.23 4.18 -20.75
CA GLU A 208 19.79 4.67 -22.00
C GLU A 208 21.19 5.26 -21.70
N HIS A 209 22.25 4.53 -22.02
CA HIS A 209 23.62 5.06 -22.10
C HIS A 209 23.76 6.14 -23.19
N THR A 210 22.66 6.70 -23.61
CA THR A 210 22.57 7.75 -24.61
C THR A 210 22.63 9.09 -23.90
N THR A 211 23.78 9.76 -24.08
CA THR A 211 24.05 11.16 -23.72
C THR A 211 23.10 12.12 -24.43
N SER A 212 21.81 12.02 -24.21
CA SER A 212 20.87 13.01 -24.75
C SER A 212 20.68 14.12 -23.72
N GLU A 213 21.29 15.27 -23.99
CA GLU A 213 21.07 16.53 -23.26
C GLU A 213 19.57 16.82 -23.06
N VAL A 214 18.74 16.45 -24.02
CA VAL A 214 17.28 16.64 -24.03
C VAL A 214 16.60 15.89 -22.87
N VAL A 215 16.98 14.63 -22.58
CA VAL A 215 16.38 13.85 -21.47
C VAL A 215 16.82 14.43 -20.13
N SER A 216 18.06 14.91 -20.03
CA SER A 216 18.58 15.58 -18.82
C SER A 216 17.83 16.89 -18.53
N GLU A 217 17.52 17.68 -19.55
CA GLU A 217 16.81 18.93 -19.43
C GLU A 217 15.34 18.71 -19.06
N THR A 218 14.71 17.66 -19.60
CA THR A 218 13.34 17.26 -19.27
C THR A 218 13.20 16.83 -17.81
N ALA A 219 14.09 16.01 -17.28
CA ALA A 219 14.09 15.58 -15.88
C ALA A 219 14.37 16.75 -14.93
N ALA A 220 15.34 17.60 -15.24
CA ALA A 220 15.63 18.81 -14.46
C ALA A 220 14.47 19.82 -14.51
N GLY A 221 13.84 19.98 -15.67
CA GLY A 221 12.64 20.79 -15.83
C GLY A 221 11.45 20.27 -15.04
N ALA A 222 11.23 18.96 -15.05
CA ALA A 222 10.19 18.31 -14.25
C ALA A 222 10.46 18.48 -12.76
N THR A 223 11.69 18.28 -12.30
CA THR A 223 12.08 18.47 -10.88
C THR A 223 11.86 19.91 -10.43
N ARG A 224 12.24 20.91 -11.24
CA ARG A 224 11.98 22.33 -10.93
C ARG A 224 10.50 22.63 -10.81
N ARG A 225 9.65 22.09 -11.72
CA ARG A 225 8.19 22.26 -11.66
C ARG A 225 7.59 21.63 -10.41
N VAL A 226 8.03 20.43 -10.04
CA VAL A 226 7.61 19.80 -8.78
C VAL A 226 8.02 20.66 -7.59
N GLY A 227 9.25 21.18 -7.56
CA GLY A 227 9.70 22.10 -6.52
C GLY A 227 8.85 23.38 -6.42
N ALA A 228 8.49 23.98 -7.56
CA ALA A 228 7.61 25.14 -7.60
C ALA A 228 6.20 24.83 -7.06
N LEU A 229 5.61 23.69 -7.50
CA LEU A 229 4.31 23.25 -6.99
C LEU A 229 4.32 22.93 -5.49
N LEU A 230 5.41 22.38 -4.97
CA LEU A 230 5.56 22.17 -3.53
C LEU A 230 5.66 23.50 -2.76
N ALA A 231 6.35 24.48 -3.31
CA ALA A 231 6.40 25.81 -2.71
C ALA A 231 5.03 26.50 -2.72
N GLU A 232 4.28 26.41 -3.82
CA GLU A 232 2.89 26.89 -3.89
C GLU A 232 2.00 26.13 -2.89
N LEU A 233 2.12 24.81 -2.78
CA LEU A 233 1.37 24.00 -1.81
C LEU A 233 1.63 24.48 -0.39
N HIS A 234 2.88 24.74 -0.02
CA HIS A 234 3.21 25.27 1.31
C HIS A 234 2.61 26.65 1.55
N SER A 235 2.59 27.51 0.54
CA SER A 235 1.97 28.83 0.62
C SER A 235 0.44 28.79 0.71
N CYS A 236 -0.19 27.78 0.10
CA CYS A 236 -1.64 27.60 0.13
C CYS A 236 -2.19 27.13 1.49
N VAL A 237 -1.35 26.64 2.41
CA VAL A 237 -1.83 26.15 3.72
C VAL A 237 -2.54 27.27 4.50
N GLU A 238 -2.09 28.50 4.38
CA GLU A 238 -2.72 29.68 5.02
C GLU A 238 -4.07 30.05 4.41
N ALA A 239 -4.31 29.65 3.15
CA ALA A 239 -5.58 29.86 2.45
C ALA A 239 -6.61 28.75 2.72
N LEU A 240 -6.21 27.64 3.34
CA LEU A 240 -7.14 26.59 3.73
C LEU A 240 -8.03 27.04 4.89
N LYS A 241 -9.29 26.62 4.86
CA LYS A 241 -10.22 26.88 5.96
C LYS A 241 -9.69 26.29 7.26
N PRO A 242 -9.73 27.04 8.40
CA PRO A 242 -9.22 26.56 9.67
C PRO A 242 -9.78 25.17 10.07
N GLU A 243 -11.07 24.91 9.77
CA GLU A 243 -11.73 23.65 10.10
C GLU A 243 -11.10 22.46 9.34
N LEU A 244 -10.56 22.69 8.14
CA LEU A 244 -9.84 21.65 7.37
C LEU A 244 -8.45 21.43 7.96
N VAL A 245 -7.77 22.52 8.32
CA VAL A 245 -6.43 22.45 8.95
C VAL A 245 -6.52 21.73 10.29
N ASP A 246 -7.58 21.97 11.07
CA ASP A 246 -7.82 21.33 12.36
C ASP A 246 -8.10 19.82 12.25
N ARG A 247 -8.65 19.38 11.12
CA ARG A 247 -8.90 17.95 10.82
C ARG A 247 -7.65 17.23 10.31
N LEU A 248 -6.64 17.96 9.85
CA LEU A 248 -5.37 17.34 9.49
C LEU A 248 -4.70 16.81 10.76
N PRO A 249 -4.09 15.63 10.68
CA PRO A 249 -3.32 15.14 11.80
C PRO A 249 -2.18 16.15 12.10
N ARG A 250 -2.40 16.98 13.10
CA ARG A 250 -1.44 17.99 13.58
C ARG A 250 -0.16 17.40 14.16
N ARG A 251 -0.09 16.10 14.24
CA ARG A 251 1.08 15.40 14.73
C ARG A 251 2.00 15.13 13.55
N HIS A 252 2.96 16.02 13.32
CA HIS A 252 4.29 15.50 13.13
C HIS A 252 4.63 14.82 14.47
N PRO A 253 4.66 13.50 14.56
CA PRO A 253 5.23 12.88 15.76
C PRO A 253 6.61 13.50 15.90
N ASP A 254 6.97 13.88 17.13
CA ASP A 254 8.33 14.30 17.41
C ASP A 254 9.24 13.27 16.71
N PRO A 255 10.22 13.69 15.90
CA PRO A 255 11.12 12.77 15.22
C PRO A 255 11.72 11.72 16.17
N ARG A 256 11.92 12.08 17.45
CA ARG A 256 12.35 11.19 18.53
C ARG A 256 11.30 10.13 18.84
N ASP A 257 10.03 10.52 18.97
CA ASP A 257 8.92 9.58 19.19
C ASP A 257 8.76 8.64 18.01
N LEU A 258 8.92 9.14 16.79
CA LEU A 258 8.86 8.34 15.57
C LEU A 258 10.02 7.33 15.52
N ALA A 259 11.23 7.78 15.84
CA ALA A 259 12.41 6.91 15.91
C ALA A 259 12.20 5.80 16.96
N GLU A 260 11.67 6.14 18.14
CA GLU A 260 11.41 5.14 19.19
C GLU A 260 10.29 4.15 18.78
N VAL A 261 9.23 4.61 18.11
CA VAL A 261 8.19 3.73 17.57
C VAL A 261 8.77 2.73 16.57
N HIS A 262 9.63 3.19 15.66
CA HIS A 262 10.28 2.31 14.68
C HIS A 262 11.33 1.40 15.34
N ALA A 263 12.12 1.92 16.28
CA ALA A 263 13.09 1.12 17.00
C ALA A 263 12.43 -0.05 17.75
N ARG A 264 11.30 0.19 18.45
CA ARG A 264 10.54 -0.89 19.10
C ARG A 264 10.04 -1.97 18.12
N GLN A 265 9.68 -1.59 16.90
CA GLN A 265 9.32 -2.58 15.87
C GLN A 265 10.53 -3.38 15.41
N LEU A 266 11.71 -2.76 15.39
CA LEU A 266 12.96 -3.39 14.99
C LEU A 266 13.61 -4.23 16.09
N ASP A 267 13.32 -3.98 17.37
CA ASP A 267 13.93 -4.71 18.48
C ASP A 267 13.79 -6.24 18.35
N SER A 268 12.66 -6.71 17.80
CA SER A 268 12.42 -8.14 17.56
C SER A 268 12.98 -8.66 16.23
N LEU A 269 13.49 -7.79 15.37
CA LEU A 269 13.98 -8.14 14.03
C LEU A 269 15.50 -8.00 13.95
N ASP A 270 16.01 -6.86 14.36
CA ASP A 270 17.41 -6.47 14.33
C ASP A 270 17.68 -5.49 15.48
N PRO A 271 18.13 -5.98 16.66
CA PRO A 271 18.40 -5.12 17.82
C PRO A 271 19.50 -4.08 17.57
N ASP A 272 20.45 -4.36 16.68
CA ASP A 272 21.53 -3.42 16.34
C ASP A 272 20.99 -2.26 15.51
N LEU A 273 20.14 -2.54 14.52
CA LEU A 273 19.44 -1.53 13.76
C LEU A 273 18.52 -0.70 14.63
N ALA A 274 17.79 -1.33 15.56
CA ALA A 274 16.93 -0.64 16.53
C ALA A 274 17.73 0.36 17.37
N ARG A 275 18.89 -0.05 17.85
CA ARG A 275 19.81 0.81 18.61
C ARG A 275 20.30 2.00 17.79
N ARG A 276 20.65 1.78 16.52
CA ARG A 276 21.07 2.85 15.57
C ARG A 276 19.94 3.84 15.30
N VAL A 277 18.72 3.35 15.14
CA VAL A 277 17.53 4.21 14.94
C VAL A 277 17.28 5.10 16.18
N ARG A 278 17.41 4.56 17.40
CA ARG A 278 17.33 5.36 18.64
C ARG A 278 18.42 6.40 18.73
N ALA A 279 19.64 6.03 18.36
CA ALA A 279 20.76 6.97 18.38
C ALA A 279 20.51 8.16 17.42
N VAL A 280 20.00 7.91 16.23
CA VAL A 280 19.60 8.97 15.28
C VAL A 280 18.48 9.83 15.88
N GLY A 281 17.45 9.21 16.47
CA GLY A 281 16.37 9.94 17.14
C GLY A 281 16.87 10.83 18.28
N GLY A 282 17.89 10.41 19.02
CA GLY A 282 18.51 11.20 20.08
C GLY A 282 19.33 12.42 19.59
N MET A 283 19.69 12.46 18.31
CA MET A 283 20.41 13.58 17.67
C MET A 283 19.49 14.66 17.09
N LEU A 284 18.19 14.35 16.94
CA LEU A 284 17.15 15.24 16.43
C LEU A 284 16.46 16.02 17.59
#